data_851d10f5fa15aee40d207e3361641e86
#
_entry.id   851d10f5fa15aee40d207e3361641e86
#
_cell.length_a   1.000
_cell.length_b   1.000
_cell.length_c   1.000
_cell.angle_alpha   90.00
_cell.angle_beta   90.00
_cell.angle_gamma   90.00
#
_symmetry.space_group_name_H-M   'P 1'
#
loop_
_entity.id
_entity.type
_entity.pdbx_description
1 polymer ?
#
loop_
_entity_poly.entity_id
_entity_poly.type
_entity_poly.pdbx_seq_one_letter_code
_entity_poly.pdbx_strand_id
1 'polypeptide(L)'
;MSAIAQSFSRHRLLYILGAVILVGLAAIPLTAYVIVPQFVRSTVQESAPGTGTAPQATASTGVSAPPTTSSGPTNATLLSGQLQRINAVDFGSGKVSVIQSGGQRFLRFENVEIAAAPAQRVYLSDQTDGRPGTFTDLGALKATNGSFNYEIPAAVDLGKVKSVVSWCSQFKSTVTYALLQPA
;
A
#
# COMPACT_ATOMS: atom_id res chain seq x y z
N MET A 1 -15.46 -11.03 65.82
CA MET A 1 -14.93 -10.07 64.82
C MET A 1 -14.50 -10.72 63.52
N SER A 2 -14.85 -12.01 63.23
CA SER A 2 -14.32 -12.72 62.02
C SER A 2 -15.27 -12.81 60.81
N ALA A 3 -16.55 -12.45 60.96
CA ALA A 3 -17.53 -12.60 59.85
C ALA A 3 -17.50 -11.47 58.80
N ILE A 4 -17.04 -10.28 59.19
CA ILE A 4 -17.03 -9.10 58.33
C ILE A 4 -15.87 -9.15 57.34
N ALA A 5 -14.76 -9.77 57.71
CA ALA A 5 -13.58 -9.86 56.83
C ALA A 5 -13.76 -10.87 55.65
N GLN A 6 -14.58 -11.90 55.82
CA GLN A 6 -14.83 -12.88 54.75
C GLN A 6 -15.80 -12.39 53.67
N SER A 7 -16.71 -11.48 54.00
CA SER A 7 -17.64 -10.90 53.02
C SER A 7 -16.93 -9.95 52.06
N PHE A 8 -15.92 -9.23 52.51
CA PHE A 8 -15.15 -8.30 51.68
C PHE A 8 -14.27 -9.01 50.62
N SER A 9 -13.80 -10.23 50.90
CA SER A 9 -12.96 -10.96 49.96
C SER A 9 -13.78 -11.53 48.79
N ARG A 10 -15.02 -11.98 49.00
CA ARG A 10 -15.91 -12.50 47.96
C ARG A 10 -16.34 -11.40 46.96
N HIS A 11 -16.66 -10.20 47.48
CA HIS A 11 -17.03 -9.11 46.58
C HIS A 11 -15.85 -8.56 45.80
N ARG A 12 -14.63 -8.52 46.33
CA ARG A 12 -13.43 -8.16 45.61
C ARG A 12 -13.15 -9.10 44.41
N LEU A 13 -13.35 -10.41 44.64
CA LEU A 13 -13.18 -11.40 43.56
C LEU A 13 -14.22 -11.20 42.46
N LEU A 14 -15.47 -10.92 42.80
CA LEU A 14 -16.53 -10.62 41.84
C LEU A 14 -16.26 -9.33 41.05
N TYR A 15 -15.77 -8.27 41.70
CA TYR A 15 -15.39 -7.04 41.01
C TYR A 15 -14.19 -7.22 40.10
N ILE A 16 -13.19 -7.99 40.53
CA ILE A 16 -12.03 -8.32 39.67
C ILE A 16 -12.48 -9.15 38.47
N LEU A 17 -13.31 -10.17 38.68
CA LEU A 17 -13.85 -11.01 37.61
C LEU A 17 -14.68 -10.19 36.61
N GLY A 18 -15.57 -9.30 37.14
CA GLY A 18 -16.35 -8.40 36.32
C GLY A 18 -15.49 -7.42 35.51
N ALA A 19 -14.43 -6.86 36.10
CA ALA A 19 -13.51 -5.97 35.44
C ALA A 19 -12.72 -6.71 34.31
N VAL A 20 -12.27 -7.92 34.58
CA VAL A 20 -11.56 -8.75 33.55
C VAL A 20 -12.48 -9.10 32.39
N ILE A 21 -13.75 -9.46 32.65
CA ILE A 21 -14.74 -9.73 31.60
C ILE A 21 -15.01 -8.46 30.79
N LEU A 22 -15.15 -7.32 31.44
CA LEU A 22 -15.44 -6.04 30.79
C LEU A 22 -14.26 -5.58 29.89
N VAL A 23 -13.04 -5.73 30.37
CA VAL A 23 -11.82 -5.48 29.62
C VAL A 23 -11.70 -6.45 28.44
N GLY A 24 -12.01 -7.73 28.65
CA GLY A 24 -12.02 -8.75 27.59
C GLY A 24 -13.05 -8.45 26.49
N LEU A 25 -14.28 -8.06 26.88
CA LEU A 25 -15.35 -7.69 25.95
C LEU A 25 -15.02 -6.42 25.14
N ALA A 26 -14.29 -5.47 25.74
CA ALA A 26 -13.84 -4.26 25.05
C ALA A 26 -12.62 -4.53 24.15
N ALA A 27 -11.74 -5.46 24.53
CA ALA A 27 -10.54 -5.79 23.78
C ALA A 27 -10.85 -6.52 22.45
N ILE A 28 -11.88 -7.39 22.41
CA ILE A 28 -12.26 -8.17 21.23
C ILE A 28 -12.62 -7.26 20.03
N PRO A 29 -13.56 -6.30 20.14
CA PRO A 29 -13.89 -5.42 19.03
C PRO A 29 -12.74 -4.49 18.66
N LEU A 30 -11.93 -4.05 19.62
CA LEU A 30 -10.76 -3.22 19.35
C LEU A 30 -9.72 -4.00 18.52
N THR A 31 -9.46 -5.24 18.87
CA THR A 31 -8.54 -6.10 18.15
C THR A 31 -9.05 -6.41 16.74
N ALA A 32 -10.33 -6.78 16.61
CA ALA A 32 -10.92 -7.13 15.33
C ALA A 32 -11.07 -5.91 14.40
N TYR A 33 -11.40 -4.76 14.93
CA TYR A 33 -11.69 -3.57 14.12
C TYR A 33 -10.45 -2.71 13.83
N VAL A 34 -9.47 -2.65 14.72
CA VAL A 34 -8.30 -1.77 14.59
C VAL A 34 -7.04 -2.54 14.18
N ILE A 35 -6.80 -3.71 14.75
CA ILE A 35 -5.54 -4.44 14.54
C ILE A 35 -5.60 -5.34 13.32
N VAL A 36 -6.68 -6.10 13.14
CA VAL A 36 -6.78 -7.07 12.03
C VAL A 36 -6.70 -6.40 10.65
N PRO A 37 -7.39 -5.27 10.35
CA PRO A 37 -7.28 -4.63 9.04
C PRO A 37 -5.87 -4.14 8.69
N GLN A 38 -5.04 -3.88 9.69
CA GLN A 38 -3.66 -3.38 9.47
C GLN A 38 -2.70 -4.48 9.01
N PHE A 39 -3.05 -5.74 9.22
CA PHE A 39 -2.24 -6.90 8.83
C PHE A 39 -2.83 -7.67 7.65
N VAL A 40 -3.98 -7.24 7.13
CA VAL A 40 -4.57 -7.90 5.96
C VAL A 40 -3.78 -7.52 4.71
N ARG A 41 -3.18 -8.53 4.09
CA ARG A 41 -2.56 -8.37 2.78
C ARG A 41 -3.66 -8.20 1.74
N SER A 42 -3.56 -7.16 0.94
CA SER A 42 -4.42 -6.92 -0.22
C SER A 42 -3.63 -7.11 -1.50
N THR A 43 -4.25 -7.69 -2.52
CA THR A 43 -3.61 -7.92 -3.82
C THR A 43 -4.43 -7.25 -4.91
N VAL A 44 -3.76 -6.49 -5.75
CA VAL A 44 -4.35 -5.85 -6.93
C VAL A 44 -3.48 -6.13 -8.15
N GLN A 45 -4.11 -6.47 -9.28
CA GLN A 45 -3.46 -6.65 -10.56
C GLN A 45 -4.11 -5.74 -11.61
N GLU A 46 -3.49 -4.60 -11.83
CA GLU A 46 -3.86 -3.67 -12.91
C GLU A 46 -2.92 -3.88 -14.11
N SER A 47 -3.46 -3.79 -15.31
CA SER A 47 -2.65 -3.78 -16.54
C SER A 47 -1.74 -2.55 -16.59
N ALA A 48 -0.66 -2.63 -17.35
CA ALA A 48 0.19 -1.48 -17.61
C ALA A 48 -0.61 -0.37 -18.30
N PRO A 49 -0.34 0.92 -18.00
CA PRO A 49 -0.98 2.03 -18.69
C PRO A 49 -0.80 1.92 -20.19
N GLY A 50 -1.87 2.19 -20.98
CA GLY A 50 -1.83 2.12 -22.45
C GLY A 50 -1.94 0.72 -23.06
N THR A 51 -1.90 -0.35 -22.29
CA THR A 51 -2.38 -1.66 -22.77
C THR A 51 -3.90 -1.67 -22.60
N GLY A 52 -4.62 -1.35 -23.69
CA GLY A 52 -6.07 -1.36 -23.68
C GLY A 52 -6.60 -2.70 -23.20
N THR A 53 -7.25 -2.71 -22.05
CA THR A 53 -8.04 -3.86 -21.62
C THR A 53 -9.28 -3.91 -22.47
N ALA A 54 -9.29 -4.74 -23.51
CA ALA A 54 -10.55 -5.23 -24.04
C ALA A 54 -11.27 -5.95 -22.89
N PRO A 55 -12.56 -5.74 -22.65
CA PRO A 55 -13.34 -6.53 -21.69
C PRO A 55 -13.22 -8.00 -22.11
N GLN A 56 -12.75 -8.83 -21.20
CA GLN A 56 -12.68 -10.27 -21.41
C GLN A 56 -14.10 -10.82 -21.45
N ALA A 57 -14.69 -10.83 -22.65
CA ALA A 57 -15.89 -11.57 -22.93
C ALA A 57 -15.55 -13.05 -22.97
N THR A 58 -16.29 -13.82 -22.20
CA THR A 58 -16.35 -15.27 -22.12
C THR A 58 -16.21 -15.94 -23.48
N ALA A 59 -15.44 -17.03 -23.48
CA ALA A 59 -15.13 -17.91 -24.59
C ALA A 59 -16.24 -18.08 -25.65
N SER A 60 -15.87 -17.93 -26.90
CA SER A 60 -16.48 -18.65 -28.01
C SER A 60 -15.44 -18.96 -29.07
N THR A 61 -15.44 -20.21 -29.44
CA THR A 61 -14.58 -20.91 -30.39
C THR A 61 -14.53 -20.27 -31.76
N GLY A 62 -13.32 -20.17 -32.36
CA GLY A 62 -13.14 -20.35 -33.78
C GLY A 62 -12.65 -19.14 -34.58
N VAL A 63 -11.60 -19.44 -35.35
CA VAL A 63 -11.03 -18.75 -36.52
C VAL A 63 -9.85 -17.84 -36.24
N SER A 64 -8.68 -18.37 -36.57
CA SER A 64 -7.44 -17.64 -36.78
C SER A 64 -7.58 -16.55 -37.83
N ALA A 65 -7.38 -15.30 -37.42
CA ALA A 65 -7.07 -14.18 -38.29
C ALA A 65 -5.61 -13.74 -38.05
N PRO A 66 -4.90 -13.24 -39.09
CA PRO A 66 -3.48 -12.90 -38.99
C PRO A 66 -3.27 -11.72 -38.01
N PRO A 67 -2.07 -11.62 -37.39
CA PRO A 67 -1.77 -10.58 -36.41
C PRO A 67 -1.81 -9.21 -37.06
N THR A 68 -2.86 -8.47 -36.85
CA THR A 68 -2.88 -7.03 -37.13
C THR A 68 -2.01 -6.38 -36.04
N THR A 69 -0.89 -5.79 -36.45
CA THR A 69 0.00 -4.98 -35.62
C THR A 69 -0.79 -3.77 -35.16
N SER A 70 -1.48 -3.88 -34.01
CA SER A 70 -2.12 -2.74 -33.35
C SER A 70 -0.98 -1.93 -32.72
N SER A 71 -0.61 -0.81 -33.33
CA SER A 71 0.23 0.22 -32.72
C SER A 71 -0.53 0.84 -31.56
N GLY A 72 -0.47 0.19 -30.40
CA GLY A 72 -0.95 0.75 -29.13
C GLY A 72 -0.14 2.01 -28.77
N PRO A 73 -0.66 2.87 -27.90
CA PRO A 73 0.04 4.07 -27.47
C PRO A 73 1.46 3.71 -27.01
N THR A 74 2.44 4.42 -27.56
CA THR A 74 3.86 4.19 -27.23
C THR A 74 4.08 4.50 -25.76
N ASN A 75 4.33 3.48 -24.97
CA ASN A 75 4.68 3.62 -23.55
C ASN A 75 6.18 3.88 -23.45
N ALA A 76 6.57 4.97 -22.82
CA ALA A 76 7.95 5.28 -22.51
C ALA A 76 8.15 5.23 -20.99
N THR A 77 9.10 4.42 -20.53
CA THR A 77 9.56 4.47 -19.14
C THR A 77 10.53 5.63 -18.99
N LEU A 78 10.20 6.58 -18.12
CA LEU A 78 11.00 7.77 -17.88
C LEU A 78 11.98 7.58 -16.72
N LEU A 79 11.49 7.01 -15.62
CA LEU A 79 12.25 6.73 -14.40
C LEU A 79 11.92 5.32 -13.91
N SER A 80 12.88 4.69 -13.24
CA SER A 80 12.65 3.37 -12.63
C SER A 80 13.45 3.22 -11.34
N GLY A 81 12.99 2.31 -10.46
CA GLY A 81 13.66 1.98 -9.21
C GLY A 81 13.15 0.68 -8.60
N GLN A 82 13.84 0.22 -7.57
CA GLN A 82 13.47 -0.96 -6.80
C GLN A 82 13.09 -0.55 -5.38
N LEU A 83 11.99 -1.11 -4.85
CA LEU A 83 11.61 -0.94 -3.46
C LEU A 83 12.67 -1.57 -2.55
N GLN A 84 12.93 -0.90 -1.43
CA GLN A 84 14.00 -1.29 -0.51
C GLN A 84 13.43 -1.75 0.83
N ARG A 85 14.08 -2.76 1.40
CA ARG A 85 13.86 -3.17 2.79
C ARG A 85 14.58 -2.19 3.71
N ILE A 86 13.85 -1.64 4.69
CA ILE A 86 14.40 -0.75 5.72
C ILE A 86 14.82 -1.59 6.94
N ASN A 87 13.91 -2.45 7.42
CA ASN A 87 14.14 -3.34 8.56
C ASN A 87 13.29 -4.62 8.45
N ALA A 88 13.14 -5.37 9.52
CA ALA A 88 12.38 -6.62 9.52
C ALA A 88 10.86 -6.43 9.37
N VAL A 89 10.32 -5.29 9.83
CA VAL A 89 8.88 -4.99 9.82
C VAL A 89 8.50 -3.99 8.73
N ASP A 90 9.40 -3.05 8.39
CA ASP A 90 9.23 -2.06 7.34
C ASP A 90 10.02 -2.49 6.11
N PHE A 91 9.33 -2.98 5.10
CA PHE A 91 9.96 -3.50 3.89
C PHE A 91 9.08 -3.29 2.65
N GLY A 92 9.74 -3.31 1.52
CA GLY A 92 9.14 -3.44 0.21
C GLY A 92 10.07 -4.20 -0.71
N SER A 93 9.50 -4.84 -1.71
CA SER A 93 10.19 -5.45 -2.83
C SER A 93 9.41 -5.26 -4.11
N GLY A 94 10.03 -5.45 -5.25
CA GLY A 94 9.44 -5.23 -6.56
C GLY A 94 9.86 -3.91 -7.17
N LYS A 95 9.43 -3.70 -8.42
CA LYS A 95 9.86 -2.56 -9.24
C LYS A 95 8.83 -1.44 -9.20
N VAL A 96 9.30 -0.20 -9.24
CA VAL A 96 8.49 0.98 -9.51
C VAL A 96 9.02 1.70 -10.75
N SER A 97 8.11 2.24 -11.57
CA SER A 97 8.47 2.93 -12.80
C SER A 97 7.56 4.13 -13.04
N VAL A 98 8.11 5.22 -13.51
CA VAL A 98 7.32 6.33 -14.05
C VAL A 98 7.20 6.11 -15.56
N ILE A 99 5.98 5.94 -16.02
CA ILE A 99 5.64 5.62 -17.40
C ILE A 99 4.85 6.78 -17.99
N GLN A 100 5.23 7.20 -19.20
CA GLN A 100 4.41 8.08 -20.03
C GLN A 100 3.62 7.26 -21.03
N SER A 101 2.32 7.46 -21.09
CA SER A 101 1.40 6.78 -22.00
C SER A 101 0.31 7.74 -22.44
N GLY A 102 0.13 7.91 -23.75
CA GLY A 102 -0.94 8.76 -24.31
C GLY A 102 -0.92 10.22 -23.81
N GLY A 103 0.26 10.77 -23.48
CA GLY A 103 0.40 12.12 -22.94
C GLY A 103 0.20 12.23 -21.42
N GLN A 104 -0.26 11.19 -20.76
CA GLN A 104 -0.38 11.09 -19.31
C GLN A 104 0.83 10.39 -18.69
N ARG A 105 1.08 10.66 -17.42
CA ARG A 105 2.16 10.03 -16.66
C ARG A 105 1.62 9.21 -15.51
N PHE A 106 2.19 8.04 -15.33
CA PHE A 106 1.78 7.09 -14.31
C PHE A 106 2.98 6.61 -13.50
N LEU A 107 2.78 6.50 -12.19
CA LEU A 107 3.65 5.70 -11.34
C LEU A 107 3.09 4.28 -11.33
N ARG A 108 3.87 3.31 -11.81
CA ARG A 108 3.51 1.90 -11.81
C ARG A 108 4.32 1.15 -10.77
N PHE A 109 3.62 0.38 -9.97
CA PHE A 109 4.17 -0.67 -9.12
C PHE A 109 4.04 -2.00 -9.86
N GLU A 110 5.11 -2.79 -9.90
CA GLU A 110 5.15 -4.08 -10.61
C GLU A 110 5.64 -5.18 -9.69
N ASN A 111 4.78 -6.21 -9.51
CA ASN A 111 5.07 -7.39 -8.70
C ASN A 111 5.61 -7.03 -7.32
N VAL A 112 4.97 -6.06 -6.69
CA VAL A 112 5.42 -5.57 -5.39
C VAL A 112 4.89 -6.41 -4.25
N GLU A 113 5.68 -6.47 -3.18
CA GLU A 113 5.27 -6.88 -1.85
C GLU A 113 5.70 -5.78 -0.88
N ILE A 114 4.76 -5.18 -0.17
CA ILE A 114 4.96 -4.05 0.73
C ILE A 114 4.38 -4.41 2.10
N ALA A 115 5.12 -4.12 3.17
CA ALA A 115 4.62 -4.29 4.53
C ALA A 115 3.34 -3.47 4.74
N ALA A 116 2.34 -4.08 5.38
CA ALA A 116 1.10 -3.39 5.71
C ALA A 116 1.32 -2.43 6.88
N ALA A 117 0.84 -1.21 6.74
CA ALA A 117 0.85 -0.20 7.80
C ALA A 117 -0.45 0.62 7.78
N PRO A 118 -0.88 1.16 8.92
CA PRO A 118 -2.12 1.95 8.99
C PRO A 118 -1.96 3.28 8.25
N ALA A 119 -3.03 3.71 7.59
CA ALA A 119 -3.09 4.98 6.85
C ALA A 119 -1.89 5.19 5.91
N GLN A 120 -1.51 4.12 5.18
CA GLN A 120 -0.37 4.10 4.29
C GLN A 120 -0.67 4.89 3.01
N ARG A 121 0.27 5.75 2.60
CA ARG A 121 0.15 6.63 1.44
C ARG A 121 1.38 6.53 0.54
N VAL A 122 1.22 6.91 -0.71
CA VAL A 122 2.29 6.91 -1.72
C VAL A 122 2.68 8.36 -2.06
N TYR A 123 3.94 8.68 -1.90
CA TYR A 123 4.51 10.00 -2.19
C TYR A 123 5.57 9.94 -3.28
N LEU A 124 5.58 10.94 -4.15
CA LEU A 124 6.74 11.29 -4.97
C LEU A 124 7.55 12.35 -4.21
N SER A 125 8.78 12.03 -3.84
CA SER A 125 9.63 12.82 -2.95
C SER A 125 10.85 13.39 -3.67
N ASP A 126 11.33 14.54 -3.20
CA ASP A 126 12.59 15.15 -3.61
C ASP A 126 13.80 14.62 -2.82
N GLN A 127 13.57 13.73 -1.83
CA GLN A 127 14.61 13.16 -0.99
C GLN A 127 15.06 11.79 -1.49
N THR A 128 16.28 11.40 -1.09
CA THR A 128 16.87 10.09 -1.44
C THR A 128 17.02 9.15 -0.26
N ASP A 129 16.67 9.61 0.94
CA ASP A 129 16.84 8.88 2.21
C ASP A 129 15.57 8.18 2.72
N GLY A 130 14.53 8.14 1.87
CA GLY A 130 13.23 7.57 2.22
C GLY A 130 12.31 8.51 3.00
N ARG A 131 12.73 9.74 3.29
CA ARG A 131 11.87 10.76 3.92
C ARG A 131 10.96 11.41 2.88
N PRO A 132 9.78 11.89 3.28
CA PRO A 132 8.90 12.58 2.34
C PRO A 132 9.51 13.86 1.75
N GLY A 133 10.21 14.69 2.55
CA GLY A 133 10.73 15.99 2.11
C GLY A 133 9.64 16.89 1.53
N THR A 134 9.92 17.52 0.38
CA THR A 134 8.90 18.14 -0.47
C THR A 134 8.30 17.02 -1.34
N PHE A 135 7.01 16.78 -1.22
CA PHE A 135 6.39 15.64 -1.86
C PHE A 135 5.07 15.95 -2.55
N THR A 136 4.74 15.11 -3.52
CA THR A 136 3.39 15.01 -4.08
C THR A 136 2.74 13.75 -3.55
N ASP A 137 1.57 13.89 -2.94
CA ASP A 137 0.77 12.78 -2.43
C ASP A 137 -0.10 12.20 -3.55
N LEU A 138 0.13 10.95 -3.91
CA LEU A 138 -0.63 10.23 -4.93
C LEU A 138 -1.85 9.47 -4.36
N GLY A 139 -2.05 9.50 -3.04
CA GLY A 139 -3.18 8.87 -2.37
C GLY A 139 -2.81 7.69 -1.49
N ALA A 140 -3.84 6.99 -1.00
CA ALA A 140 -3.66 5.79 -0.19
C ALA A 140 -3.00 4.66 -0.99
N LEU A 141 -2.21 3.81 -0.31
CA LEU A 141 -1.67 2.61 -0.94
C LEU A 141 -2.83 1.70 -1.38
N LYS A 142 -2.89 1.39 -2.68
CA LYS A 142 -3.98 0.59 -3.27
C LYS A 142 -3.97 -0.86 -2.80
N ALA A 143 -2.76 -1.43 -2.67
CA ALA A 143 -2.58 -2.80 -2.22
C ALA A 143 -1.17 -3.02 -1.66
N THR A 144 -1.02 -4.05 -0.82
CA THR A 144 0.28 -4.47 -0.30
C THR A 144 1.02 -5.41 -1.26
N ASN A 145 0.30 -6.02 -2.21
CA ASN A 145 0.85 -6.99 -3.16
C ASN A 145 0.30 -6.76 -4.57
N GLY A 146 1.10 -7.08 -5.57
CA GLY A 146 0.67 -7.12 -6.96
C GLY A 146 1.20 -6.01 -7.84
N SER A 147 0.40 -5.58 -8.83
CA SER A 147 0.79 -4.54 -9.79
C SER A 147 -0.34 -3.54 -9.95
N PHE A 148 -0.04 -2.25 -9.80
CA PHE A 148 -1.03 -1.19 -9.84
C PHE A 148 -0.41 0.16 -10.23
N ASN A 149 -1.27 1.11 -10.61
CA ASN A 149 -0.85 2.38 -11.17
C ASN A 149 -1.43 3.55 -10.36
N TYR A 150 -0.71 4.66 -10.35
CA TYR A 150 -1.21 5.97 -9.91
C TYR A 150 -1.00 6.96 -11.04
N GLU A 151 -1.99 7.77 -11.32
CA GLU A 151 -1.81 8.91 -12.22
C GLU A 151 -0.95 9.97 -11.52
N ILE A 152 0.04 10.50 -12.25
CA ILE A 152 0.88 11.60 -11.78
C ILE A 152 0.32 12.90 -12.33
N PRO A 153 -0.09 13.85 -11.47
CA PRO A 153 -0.60 15.14 -11.93
C PRO A 153 0.34 15.84 -12.89
N ALA A 154 -0.20 16.46 -13.94
CA ALA A 154 0.61 17.15 -14.96
C ALA A 154 1.52 18.23 -14.39
N ALA A 155 1.14 18.85 -13.26
CA ALA A 155 1.90 19.89 -12.58
C ALA A 155 3.18 19.38 -11.88
N VAL A 156 3.35 18.05 -11.73
CA VAL A 156 4.52 17.48 -11.06
C VAL A 156 5.76 17.63 -11.96
N ASP A 157 6.79 18.26 -11.43
CA ASP A 157 8.10 18.37 -12.07
C ASP A 157 8.92 17.10 -11.78
N LEU A 158 8.98 16.17 -12.76
CA LEU A 158 9.72 14.92 -12.60
C LEU A 158 11.23 15.11 -12.41
N GLY A 159 11.78 16.24 -12.82
CA GLY A 159 13.21 16.57 -12.61
C GLY A 159 13.55 16.74 -11.13
N LYS A 160 12.57 17.06 -10.29
CA LYS A 160 12.72 17.19 -8.83
C LYS A 160 12.42 15.91 -8.10
N VAL A 161 11.73 14.95 -8.71
CA VAL A 161 11.39 13.67 -8.07
C VAL A 161 12.63 12.79 -8.02
N LYS A 162 13.02 12.37 -6.81
CA LYS A 162 14.18 11.52 -6.56
C LYS A 162 13.80 10.13 -6.07
N SER A 163 12.65 10.01 -5.41
CA SER A 163 12.19 8.73 -4.88
C SER A 163 10.67 8.61 -4.86
N VAL A 164 10.22 7.37 -4.76
CA VAL A 164 8.87 6.99 -4.35
C VAL A 164 8.94 6.53 -2.90
N VAL A 165 8.08 7.05 -2.04
CA VAL A 165 8.02 6.70 -0.63
C VAL A 165 6.64 6.14 -0.29
N SER A 166 6.60 4.96 0.32
CA SER A 166 5.41 4.46 0.99
C SER A 166 5.48 4.85 2.46
N TRP A 167 4.56 5.70 2.87
CA TRP A 167 4.57 6.40 4.15
C TRP A 167 3.39 6.03 5.02
N CYS A 168 3.66 5.66 6.27
CA CYS A 168 2.65 5.50 7.30
C CYS A 168 2.34 6.87 7.92
N SER A 169 1.20 7.46 7.57
CA SER A 169 0.85 8.80 8.06
C SER A 169 0.50 8.82 9.55
N GLN A 170 0.02 7.70 10.11
CA GLN A 170 -0.32 7.57 11.52
C GLN A 170 0.93 7.57 12.41
N PHE A 171 1.97 6.81 12.02
CA PHE A 171 3.21 6.71 12.81
C PHE A 171 4.32 7.64 12.32
N LYS A 172 4.07 8.40 11.24
CA LYS A 172 5.05 9.29 10.61
C LYS A 172 6.37 8.58 10.31
N SER A 173 6.27 7.39 9.73
CA SER A 173 7.39 6.53 9.41
C SER A 173 7.36 6.03 7.98
N THR A 174 8.54 5.79 7.41
CA THR A 174 8.69 5.19 6.09
C THR A 174 8.54 3.68 6.21
N VAL A 175 7.65 3.10 5.39
CA VAL A 175 7.48 1.65 5.29
C VAL A 175 8.45 1.06 4.27
N THR A 176 8.57 1.71 3.12
CA THR A 176 9.56 1.39 2.08
C THR A 176 9.71 2.59 1.15
N TYR A 177 10.79 2.61 0.39
CA TYR A 177 11.01 3.60 -0.66
C TYR A 177 11.81 3.00 -1.81
N ALA A 178 11.78 3.68 -2.96
CA ALA A 178 12.60 3.35 -4.12
C ALA A 178 13.27 4.62 -4.64
N LEU A 179 14.58 4.58 -4.85
CA LEU A 179 15.28 5.63 -5.56
C LEU A 179 14.94 5.52 -7.06
N LEU A 180 14.56 6.63 -7.66
CA LEU A 180 14.24 6.71 -9.07
C LEU A 180 15.45 7.18 -9.87
N GLN A 181 15.76 6.47 -10.93
CA GLN A 181 16.83 6.77 -11.88
C GLN A 181 16.26 6.81 -13.28
N PRO A 182 16.84 7.55 -14.22
CA PRO A 182 16.49 7.48 -15.64
C PRO A 182 16.53 6.04 -16.14
N ALA A 183 15.53 5.66 -16.96
CA ALA A 183 15.37 4.30 -17.46
C ALA A 183 16.20 4.07 -18.74
#